data_436cecd5e08a79f3f465314f0ce14d99
#
_entry.id   436cecd5e08a79f3f465314f0ce14d99
#
_cell.length_a   1.000
_cell.length_b   1.000
_cell.length_c   1.000
_cell.angle_alpha   90.00
_cell.angle_beta   90.00
_cell.angle_gamma   90.00
#
_symmetry.space_group_name_H-M   'P 1'
#
loop_
_entity.id
_entity.type
_entity.pdbx_description
1 polymer ?
#
loop_
_entity_poly.entity_id
_entity_poly.type
_entity_poly.pdbx_seq_one_letter_code
_entity_poly.pdbx_strand_id
1 'polypeptide(L)'
;KNSHPVLRRFSTDLDTEKITVILGRSGCGKTTLLRILAGLETLDGGQILFEQPEKLGVVFQEPRLMPWLTLEQNILFGADKKKHSKSKLKEKAETLLRLTGLEKFGKAYPDQLSGGMMQRAALARALACDASYLLMDEPFAALDHFTRQTMQKEFLRICAEEKMGALFVTHSVDEALLLGDEILIMENGKVGSWFTIGENLAYPRDLLSEEMIGIKRKIIKTLENRSQTQKNL
;
A
#
# COMPACT_ATOMS: atom_id res chain seq x y z
N LYS A 1 25.00 -21.51 6.26
CA LYS A 1 24.38 -20.36 6.93
C LYS A 1 22.97 -20.78 7.27
N ASN A 2 22.60 -20.85 8.54
CA ASN A 2 21.22 -21.12 8.97
C ASN A 2 20.36 -19.91 8.59
N SER A 3 19.81 -19.90 7.39
CA SER A 3 18.83 -18.90 7.00
C SER A 3 17.49 -19.29 7.60
N HIS A 4 17.00 -18.52 8.55
CA HIS A 4 15.64 -18.68 9.02
C HIS A 4 14.67 -18.27 7.89
N PRO A 5 13.75 -19.16 7.45
CA PRO A 5 12.80 -18.81 6.42
C PRO A 5 11.87 -17.68 6.93
N VAL A 6 11.79 -16.59 6.17
CA VAL A 6 10.94 -15.42 6.48
C VAL A 6 9.48 -15.74 6.18
N LEU A 7 9.23 -16.34 5.00
CA LEU A 7 7.91 -16.85 4.61
C LEU A 7 7.91 -18.38 4.71
N ARG A 8 6.86 -18.92 5.32
CA ARG A 8 6.78 -20.38 5.58
C ARG A 8 5.46 -20.92 5.10
N ARG A 9 5.46 -21.59 3.94
CA ARG A 9 4.21 -22.16 3.35
C ARG A 9 3.12 -21.08 3.29
N PHE A 10 3.49 -19.87 2.87
CA PHE A 10 2.55 -18.79 2.64
C PHE A 10 1.79 -19.09 1.36
N SER A 11 0.47 -19.19 1.45
CA SER A 11 -0.41 -19.37 0.28
C SER A 11 -1.63 -18.48 0.47
N THR A 12 -1.95 -17.69 -0.54
CA THR A 12 -3.10 -16.78 -0.54
C THR A 12 -3.45 -16.42 -1.96
N ASP A 13 -4.72 -16.16 -2.20
CA ASP A 13 -5.21 -15.56 -3.42
C ASP A 13 -5.52 -14.08 -3.14
N LEU A 14 -5.15 -13.21 -4.07
CA LEU A 14 -5.40 -11.78 -3.99
C LEU A 14 -6.27 -11.37 -5.17
N ASP A 15 -7.40 -10.74 -4.87
CA ASP A 15 -8.28 -10.18 -5.89
C ASP A 15 -7.69 -8.85 -6.38
N THR A 16 -7.44 -8.74 -7.68
CA THR A 16 -6.80 -7.56 -8.28
C THR A 16 -7.73 -6.33 -8.38
N GLU A 17 -9.01 -6.49 -8.10
CA GLU A 17 -9.97 -5.38 -8.02
C GLU A 17 -10.23 -4.92 -6.58
N LYS A 18 -9.70 -5.62 -5.56
CA LYS A 18 -9.91 -5.32 -4.15
C LYS A 18 -8.66 -4.75 -3.47
N ILE A 19 -8.90 -4.02 -2.40
CA ILE A 19 -7.85 -3.59 -1.49
C ILE A 19 -7.70 -4.65 -0.40
N THR A 20 -6.63 -5.45 -0.47
CA THR A 20 -6.26 -6.40 0.58
C THR A 20 -5.25 -5.76 1.52
N VAL A 21 -5.58 -5.66 2.80
CA VAL A 21 -4.66 -5.12 3.81
C VAL A 21 -3.98 -6.23 4.57
N ILE A 22 -2.65 -6.20 4.64
CA ILE A 22 -1.87 -7.09 5.49
C ILE A 22 -1.56 -6.39 6.82
N LEU A 23 -2.14 -6.91 7.89
CA LEU A 23 -1.81 -6.58 9.26
C LEU A 23 -0.83 -7.59 9.85
N GLY A 24 0.09 -7.13 10.68
CA GLY A 24 0.98 -8.01 11.42
C GLY A 24 2.07 -7.24 12.13
N ARG A 25 2.72 -7.89 13.09
CA ARG A 25 3.80 -7.28 13.88
C ARG A 25 5.02 -6.99 13.01
N SER A 26 5.88 -6.07 13.47
CA SER A 26 7.17 -5.84 12.81
C SER A 26 7.97 -7.15 12.73
N GLY A 27 8.62 -7.39 11.60
CA GLY A 27 9.45 -8.59 11.38
C GLY A 27 8.69 -9.87 10.99
N CYS A 28 7.35 -9.86 10.86
CA CYS A 28 6.60 -11.08 10.48
C CYS A 28 6.69 -11.43 8.97
N GLY A 29 7.35 -10.61 8.13
CA GLY A 29 7.60 -10.90 6.72
C GLY A 29 6.77 -10.09 5.71
N LYS A 30 5.97 -9.09 6.14
CA LYS A 30 5.10 -8.29 5.25
C LYS A 30 5.87 -7.61 4.11
N THR A 31 6.93 -6.87 4.47
CA THR A 31 7.80 -6.19 3.50
C THR A 31 8.50 -7.18 2.56
N THR A 32 8.90 -8.35 3.07
CA THR A 32 9.50 -9.41 2.25
C THR A 32 8.51 -9.94 1.24
N LEU A 33 7.27 -10.23 1.66
CA LEU A 33 6.20 -10.64 0.75
C LEU A 33 5.97 -9.60 -0.35
N LEU A 34 5.86 -8.33 0.03
CA LEU A 34 5.65 -7.24 -0.93
C LEU A 34 6.82 -7.14 -1.92
N ARG A 35 8.07 -7.29 -1.47
CA ARG A 35 9.26 -7.26 -2.34
C ARG A 35 9.30 -8.45 -3.32
N ILE A 36 8.89 -9.62 -2.86
CA ILE A 36 8.78 -10.81 -3.71
C ILE A 36 7.73 -10.58 -4.79
N LEU A 37 6.54 -10.08 -4.44
CA LEU A 37 5.49 -9.75 -5.40
C LEU A 37 5.92 -8.67 -6.40
N ALA A 38 6.71 -7.70 -5.95
CA ALA A 38 7.30 -6.66 -6.80
C ALA A 38 8.46 -7.16 -7.68
N GLY A 39 8.86 -8.44 -7.59
CA GLY A 39 9.99 -8.99 -8.32
C GLY A 39 11.36 -8.48 -7.86
N LEU A 40 11.46 -7.92 -6.65
CA LEU A 40 12.69 -7.36 -6.08
C LEU A 40 13.47 -8.38 -5.25
N GLU A 41 12.82 -9.45 -4.84
CA GLU A 41 13.42 -10.59 -4.16
C GLU A 41 12.95 -11.89 -4.82
N THR A 42 13.82 -12.89 -4.84
CA THR A 42 13.52 -14.20 -5.43
C THR A 42 12.91 -15.13 -4.40
N LEU A 43 12.03 -16.02 -4.85
CA LEU A 43 11.52 -17.12 -4.04
C LEU A 43 12.58 -18.23 -3.93
N ASP A 44 12.76 -18.76 -2.71
CA ASP A 44 13.53 -19.99 -2.51
C ASP A 44 12.71 -21.23 -2.93
N GLY A 45 11.39 -21.12 -3.00
CA GLY A 45 10.47 -22.18 -3.41
C GLY A 45 9.04 -21.69 -3.50
N GLY A 46 8.19 -22.42 -4.23
CA GLY A 46 6.83 -22.01 -4.54
C GLY A 46 6.73 -21.26 -5.87
N GLN A 47 5.60 -20.59 -6.07
CA GLN A 47 5.33 -19.86 -7.31
C GLN A 47 4.38 -18.69 -7.04
N ILE A 48 4.45 -17.67 -7.88
CA ILE A 48 3.47 -16.60 -7.98
C ILE A 48 2.76 -16.79 -9.31
N LEU A 49 1.45 -16.82 -9.26
CA LEU A 49 0.61 -16.94 -10.45
C LEU A 49 -0.16 -15.63 -10.61
N PHE A 50 -0.12 -15.07 -11.81
CA PHE A 50 -0.96 -13.96 -12.23
C PHE A 50 -1.90 -14.48 -13.31
N GLU A 51 -3.21 -14.27 -13.17
CA GLU A 51 -4.17 -14.63 -14.21
C GLU A 51 -3.95 -13.86 -15.51
N GLN A 52 -3.49 -12.60 -15.37
CA GLN A 52 -3.10 -11.73 -16.48
C GLN A 52 -1.78 -11.01 -16.12
N PRO A 53 -1.03 -10.52 -17.13
CA PRO A 53 0.16 -9.71 -16.89
C PRO A 53 -0.22 -8.42 -16.17
N GLU A 54 0.07 -8.35 -14.87
CA GLU A 54 -0.22 -7.17 -14.04
C GLU A 54 0.89 -6.13 -14.15
N LYS A 55 0.49 -4.87 -14.33
CA LYS A 55 1.40 -3.75 -14.19
C LYS A 55 1.38 -3.24 -12.77
N LEU A 56 2.40 -3.60 -12.00
CA LEU A 56 2.49 -3.29 -10.58
C LEU A 56 3.06 -1.89 -10.34
N GLY A 57 2.35 -1.08 -9.55
CA GLY A 57 2.87 0.14 -8.96
C GLY A 57 3.37 -0.15 -7.54
N VAL A 58 4.54 0.38 -7.15
CA VAL A 58 5.12 0.11 -5.84
C VAL A 58 5.35 1.39 -5.06
N VAL A 59 4.83 1.44 -3.82
CA VAL A 59 5.13 2.47 -2.83
C VAL A 59 5.87 1.83 -1.67
N PHE A 60 7.13 2.21 -1.48
CA PHE A 60 7.95 1.74 -0.37
C PHE A 60 7.75 2.59 0.89
N GLN A 61 8.07 2.03 2.03
CA GLN A 61 8.09 2.75 3.30
C GLN A 61 9.02 3.98 3.23
N GLU A 62 10.19 3.84 2.59
CA GLU A 62 11.04 4.96 2.23
C GLU A 62 10.64 5.50 0.84
N PRO A 63 10.53 6.83 0.64
CA PRO A 63 10.04 7.41 -0.62
C PRO A 63 10.86 7.05 -1.87
N ARG A 64 12.16 6.83 -1.73
CA ARG A 64 13.09 6.45 -2.82
C ARG A 64 12.92 7.31 -4.08
N LEU A 65 12.86 8.62 -3.88
CA LEU A 65 12.86 9.58 -4.99
C LEU A 65 14.26 9.63 -5.61
N MET A 66 14.32 9.86 -6.91
CA MET A 66 15.57 10.06 -7.64
C MET A 66 16.12 11.46 -7.29
N PRO A 67 17.28 11.59 -6.63
CA PRO A 67 17.76 12.86 -6.10
C PRO A 67 18.13 13.87 -7.19
N TRP A 68 18.42 13.41 -8.40
CA TRP A 68 18.78 14.24 -9.57
C TRP A 68 17.58 14.66 -10.42
N LEU A 69 16.37 14.27 -10.06
CA LEU A 69 15.13 14.64 -10.75
C LEU A 69 14.31 15.61 -9.90
N THR A 70 13.64 16.54 -10.56
CA THR A 70 12.63 17.37 -9.90
C THR A 70 11.45 16.53 -9.43
N LEU A 71 10.60 17.09 -8.59
CA LEU A 71 9.41 16.41 -8.08
C LEU A 71 8.47 15.98 -9.23
N GLU A 72 8.18 16.86 -10.17
CA GLU A 72 7.39 16.55 -11.37
C GLU A 72 8.02 15.41 -12.19
N GLN A 73 9.33 15.43 -12.37
CA GLN A 73 10.05 14.37 -13.08
C GLN A 73 10.03 13.04 -12.31
N ASN A 74 10.12 13.09 -10.98
CA ASN A 74 9.98 11.91 -10.12
C ASN A 74 8.59 11.29 -10.24
N ILE A 75 7.53 12.11 -10.20
CA ILE A 75 6.15 11.64 -10.35
C ILE A 75 5.97 10.94 -11.70
N LEU A 76 6.45 11.55 -12.78
CA LEU A 76 6.34 11.00 -14.13
C LEU A 76 7.39 9.93 -14.47
N PHE A 77 8.24 9.53 -13.52
CA PHE A 77 9.34 8.61 -13.79
C PHE A 77 8.84 7.25 -14.31
N GLY A 78 7.75 6.73 -13.72
CA GLY A 78 7.15 5.45 -14.11
C GLY A 78 6.06 5.54 -15.18
N ALA A 79 5.67 6.75 -15.60
CA ALA A 79 4.63 6.92 -16.61
C ALA A 79 5.09 6.44 -17.99
N ASP A 80 4.17 5.80 -18.73
CA ASP A 80 4.47 5.31 -20.08
C ASP A 80 4.49 6.46 -21.10
N LYS A 81 5.69 6.96 -21.36
CA LYS A 81 5.93 8.05 -22.31
C LYS A 81 5.61 7.69 -23.77
N LYS A 82 5.41 6.41 -24.09
CA LYS A 82 5.00 5.96 -25.42
C LYS A 82 3.50 5.99 -25.59
N LYS A 83 2.75 5.77 -24.52
CA LYS A 83 1.27 5.79 -24.50
C LYS A 83 0.70 7.21 -24.42
N HIS A 84 1.43 8.15 -23.83
CA HIS A 84 0.91 9.47 -23.52
C HIS A 84 1.69 10.57 -24.26
N SER A 85 0.96 11.53 -24.84
CA SER A 85 1.57 12.75 -25.39
C SER A 85 2.20 13.60 -24.27
N LYS A 86 3.17 14.45 -24.62
CA LYS A 86 3.78 15.39 -23.65
C LYS A 86 2.75 16.26 -22.92
N SER A 87 1.68 16.68 -23.62
CA SER A 87 0.60 17.46 -23.03
C SER A 87 -0.16 16.67 -21.96
N LYS A 88 -0.53 15.41 -22.26
CA LYS A 88 -1.21 14.52 -21.29
C LYS A 88 -0.35 14.20 -20.09
N LEU A 89 0.95 13.97 -20.28
CA LEU A 89 1.87 13.75 -19.18
C LEU A 89 1.98 14.96 -18.27
N LYS A 90 2.02 16.17 -18.84
CA LYS A 90 2.03 17.40 -18.07
C LYS A 90 0.75 17.58 -17.27
N GLU A 91 -0.40 17.39 -17.87
CA GLU A 91 -1.72 17.44 -17.21
C GLU A 91 -1.80 16.41 -16.07
N LYS A 92 -1.34 15.18 -16.31
CA LYS A 92 -1.26 14.12 -15.29
C LYS A 92 -0.38 14.53 -14.12
N ALA A 93 0.80 15.11 -14.37
CA ALA A 93 1.69 15.60 -13.33
C ALA A 93 1.05 16.74 -12.51
N GLU A 94 0.44 17.72 -13.17
CA GLU A 94 -0.24 18.84 -12.51
C GLU A 94 -1.40 18.34 -11.64
N THR A 95 -2.18 17.38 -12.13
CA THR A 95 -3.27 16.75 -11.39
C THR A 95 -2.75 16.02 -10.14
N LEU A 96 -1.70 15.20 -10.28
CA LEU A 96 -1.11 14.46 -9.16
C LEU A 96 -0.42 15.38 -8.14
N LEU A 97 0.25 16.44 -8.59
CA LEU A 97 0.81 17.47 -7.71
C LEU A 97 -0.29 18.15 -6.89
N ARG A 98 -1.40 18.52 -7.53
CA ARG A 98 -2.56 19.12 -6.85
C ARG A 98 -3.18 18.16 -5.85
N LEU A 99 -3.42 16.94 -6.25
CA LEU A 99 -3.98 15.88 -5.42
C LEU A 99 -3.15 15.64 -4.15
N THR A 100 -1.83 15.76 -4.24
CA THR A 100 -0.90 15.58 -3.12
C THR A 100 -0.55 16.87 -2.37
N GLY A 101 -1.13 18.02 -2.78
CA GLY A 101 -0.84 19.33 -2.18
C GLY A 101 0.62 19.78 -2.38
N LEU A 102 1.19 19.44 -3.54
CA LEU A 102 2.60 19.70 -3.89
C LEU A 102 2.76 20.61 -5.11
N GLU A 103 1.72 21.34 -5.53
CA GLU A 103 1.71 22.17 -6.75
C GLU A 103 2.87 23.15 -6.80
N LYS A 104 3.17 23.78 -5.66
CA LYS A 104 4.23 24.79 -5.56
C LYS A 104 5.65 24.19 -5.61
N PHE A 105 5.77 22.87 -5.49
CA PHE A 105 7.04 22.16 -5.36
C PHE A 105 7.39 21.32 -6.59
N GLY A 106 6.65 21.42 -7.69
CA GLY A 106 6.88 20.61 -8.90
C GLY A 106 8.30 20.71 -9.46
N LYS A 107 8.96 21.86 -9.30
CA LYS A 107 10.35 22.11 -9.74
C LYS A 107 11.40 21.86 -8.65
N ALA A 108 10.99 21.59 -7.41
CA ALA A 108 11.91 21.30 -6.31
C ALA A 108 12.58 19.95 -6.46
N TYR A 109 13.78 19.82 -5.92
CA TYR A 109 14.50 18.54 -5.81
C TYR A 109 14.20 17.87 -4.47
N PRO A 110 14.42 16.55 -4.33
CA PRO A 110 14.12 15.81 -3.11
C PRO A 110 14.76 16.36 -1.83
N ASP A 111 15.96 16.90 -1.90
CA ASP A 111 16.67 17.53 -0.78
C ASP A 111 16.02 18.81 -0.24
N GLN A 112 15.12 19.42 -1.03
CA GLN A 112 14.35 20.61 -0.68
C GLN A 112 12.98 20.27 -0.06
N LEU A 113 12.67 18.97 0.09
CA LEU A 113 11.36 18.47 0.53
C LEU A 113 11.42 17.87 1.94
N SER A 114 10.33 18.03 2.70
CA SER A 114 10.18 17.28 3.95
C SER A 114 9.91 15.79 3.69
N GLY A 115 10.13 14.93 4.70
CA GLY A 115 9.86 13.50 4.60
C GLY A 115 8.41 13.19 4.19
N GLY A 116 7.45 13.91 4.75
CA GLY A 116 6.03 13.77 4.38
C GLY A 116 5.74 14.22 2.94
N MET A 117 6.42 15.26 2.44
CA MET A 117 6.32 15.68 1.03
C MET A 117 6.89 14.63 0.10
N MET A 118 8.05 14.06 0.43
CA MET A 118 8.67 12.97 -0.33
C MET A 118 7.77 11.74 -0.38
N GLN A 119 7.10 11.40 0.73
CA GLN A 119 6.17 10.26 0.78
C GLN A 119 4.94 10.48 -0.11
N ARG A 120 4.35 11.67 -0.08
CA ARG A 120 3.25 12.04 -0.99
C ARG A 120 3.67 12.00 -2.45
N ALA A 121 4.88 12.41 -2.77
CA ALA A 121 5.43 12.33 -4.11
C ALA A 121 5.66 10.87 -4.57
N ALA A 122 6.11 9.98 -3.67
CA ALA A 122 6.25 8.56 -3.97
C ALA A 122 4.89 7.90 -4.29
N LEU A 123 3.84 8.28 -3.56
CA LEU A 123 2.47 7.85 -3.85
C LEU A 123 2.02 8.39 -5.22
N ALA A 124 2.19 9.68 -5.49
CA ALA A 124 1.87 10.27 -6.79
C ALA A 124 2.62 9.57 -7.95
N ARG A 125 3.89 9.19 -7.74
CA ARG A 125 4.67 8.43 -8.72
C ARG A 125 4.06 7.06 -9.00
N ALA A 126 3.61 6.34 -7.98
CA ALA A 126 2.96 5.05 -8.17
C ALA A 126 1.65 5.18 -8.96
N LEU A 127 0.83 6.19 -8.64
CA LEU A 127 -0.40 6.50 -9.37
C LEU A 127 -0.15 6.98 -10.81
N ALA A 128 1.03 7.55 -11.10
CA ALA A 128 1.40 7.95 -12.46
C ALA A 128 1.72 6.78 -13.39
N CYS A 129 2.00 5.59 -12.85
CA CYS A 129 2.50 4.44 -13.60
C CYS A 129 1.45 3.72 -14.46
N ASP A 130 0.19 4.14 -14.48
CA ASP A 130 -0.92 3.38 -15.10
C ASP A 130 -0.91 1.90 -14.62
N ALA A 131 -0.72 1.72 -13.33
CA ALA A 131 -0.68 0.40 -12.71
C ALA A 131 -2.08 -0.20 -12.63
N SER A 132 -2.19 -1.51 -12.80
CA SER A 132 -3.43 -2.26 -12.58
C SER A 132 -3.60 -2.68 -11.12
N TYR A 133 -2.47 -2.75 -10.38
CA TYR A 133 -2.45 -3.13 -8.99
C TYR A 133 -1.34 -2.41 -8.22
N LEU A 134 -1.60 -1.99 -6.99
CA LEU A 134 -0.63 -1.29 -6.16
C LEU A 134 -0.10 -2.17 -5.02
N LEU A 135 1.21 -2.16 -4.84
CA LEU A 135 1.90 -2.75 -3.70
C LEU A 135 2.40 -1.62 -2.79
N MET A 136 1.89 -1.52 -1.57
CA MET A 136 2.11 -0.37 -0.70
C MET A 136 2.61 -0.79 0.68
N ASP A 137 3.83 -0.38 1.05
CA ASP A 137 4.44 -0.68 2.34
C ASP A 137 4.40 0.57 3.24
N GLU A 138 3.47 0.60 4.19
CA GLU A 138 3.23 1.68 5.15
C GLU A 138 3.21 3.10 4.52
N PRO A 139 2.47 3.33 3.42
CA PRO A 139 2.60 4.53 2.59
C PRO A 139 2.22 5.83 3.29
N PHE A 140 1.46 5.75 4.39
CA PHE A 140 0.98 6.92 5.13
C PHE A 140 1.67 7.11 6.49
N ALA A 141 2.67 6.27 6.85
CA ALA A 141 3.28 6.29 8.18
C ALA A 141 3.96 7.64 8.52
N ALA A 142 4.59 8.29 7.54
CA ALA A 142 5.30 9.56 7.72
C ALA A 142 4.40 10.81 7.61
N LEU A 143 3.08 10.65 7.45
CA LEU A 143 2.15 11.76 7.29
C LEU A 143 1.52 12.20 8.62
N ASP A 144 1.30 13.50 8.78
CA ASP A 144 0.46 14.02 9.85
C ASP A 144 -1.00 13.57 9.69
N HIS A 145 -1.79 13.72 10.74
CA HIS A 145 -3.16 13.21 10.80
C HIS A 145 -4.06 13.71 9.67
N PHE A 146 -4.10 15.02 9.42
CA PHE A 146 -5.00 15.62 8.43
C PHE A 146 -4.58 15.27 6.99
N THR A 147 -3.28 15.36 6.72
CA THR A 147 -2.72 14.97 5.41
C THR A 147 -2.98 13.48 5.15
N ARG A 148 -2.81 12.62 6.16
CA ARG A 148 -3.09 11.18 6.06
C ARG A 148 -4.54 10.92 5.68
N GLN A 149 -5.50 11.54 6.37
CA GLN A 149 -6.93 11.37 6.05
C GLN A 149 -7.26 11.81 4.62
N THR A 150 -6.71 12.94 4.19
CA THR A 150 -6.91 13.44 2.82
C THR A 150 -6.36 12.45 1.80
N MET A 151 -5.13 11.96 2.00
CA MET A 151 -4.49 11.01 1.09
C MET A 151 -5.17 9.66 1.06
N GLN A 152 -5.70 9.18 2.18
CA GLN A 152 -6.48 7.94 2.25
C GLN A 152 -7.78 8.05 1.45
N LYS A 153 -8.49 9.17 1.58
CA LYS A 153 -9.72 9.42 0.78
C LYS A 153 -9.42 9.46 -0.71
N GLU A 154 -8.37 10.16 -1.12
CA GLU A 154 -7.98 10.27 -2.51
C GLU A 154 -7.49 8.92 -3.08
N PHE A 155 -6.76 8.14 -2.29
CA PHE A 155 -6.37 6.78 -2.66
C PHE A 155 -7.60 5.91 -2.95
N LEU A 156 -8.58 5.89 -2.03
CA LEU A 156 -9.82 5.13 -2.21
C LEU A 156 -10.60 5.59 -3.45
N ARG A 157 -10.68 6.92 -3.68
CA ARG A 157 -11.35 7.48 -4.84
C ARG A 157 -10.70 7.00 -6.15
N ILE A 158 -9.37 7.05 -6.22
CA ILE A 158 -8.62 6.61 -7.42
C ILE A 158 -8.79 5.11 -7.64
N CYS A 159 -8.69 4.29 -6.59
CA CYS A 159 -8.92 2.84 -6.70
C CYS A 159 -10.31 2.53 -7.26
N ALA A 160 -11.33 3.24 -6.80
CA ALA A 160 -12.70 3.07 -7.27
C ALA A 160 -12.90 3.55 -8.73
N GLU A 161 -12.35 4.70 -9.10
CA GLU A 161 -12.47 5.27 -10.45
C GLU A 161 -11.73 4.43 -11.50
N GLU A 162 -10.53 3.95 -11.17
CA GLU A 162 -9.67 3.17 -12.06
C GLU A 162 -9.93 1.65 -11.97
N LYS A 163 -10.85 1.20 -11.09
CA LYS A 163 -11.09 -0.22 -10.77
C LYS A 163 -9.79 -0.96 -10.45
N MET A 164 -8.98 -0.36 -9.62
CA MET A 164 -7.64 -0.80 -9.28
C MET A 164 -7.60 -1.29 -7.85
N GLY A 165 -7.14 -2.52 -7.63
CA GLY A 165 -6.90 -3.05 -6.29
C GLY A 165 -5.51 -2.71 -5.76
N ALA A 166 -5.29 -3.09 -4.50
CA ALA A 166 -4.00 -2.87 -3.85
C ALA A 166 -3.71 -3.93 -2.79
N LEU A 167 -2.45 -4.27 -2.63
CA LEU A 167 -1.92 -4.91 -1.43
C LEU A 167 -1.32 -3.82 -0.53
N PHE A 168 -1.97 -3.58 0.59
CA PHE A 168 -1.61 -2.52 1.52
C PHE A 168 -1.06 -3.10 2.81
N VAL A 169 0.20 -2.83 3.13
CA VAL A 169 0.84 -3.25 4.37
C VAL A 169 0.76 -2.13 5.40
N THR A 170 0.24 -2.43 6.59
CA THR A 170 0.22 -1.50 7.72
C THR A 170 0.28 -2.25 9.06
N HIS A 171 0.60 -1.53 10.12
CA HIS A 171 0.45 -1.99 11.50
C HIS A 171 -0.76 -1.35 12.21
N SER A 172 -1.48 -0.45 11.53
CA SER A 172 -2.66 0.24 12.07
C SER A 172 -3.94 -0.51 11.74
N VAL A 173 -4.66 -0.94 12.79
CA VAL A 173 -5.96 -1.60 12.65
C VAL A 173 -6.99 -0.62 12.05
N ASP A 174 -6.91 0.67 12.42
CA ASP A 174 -7.83 1.68 11.90
C ASP A 174 -7.62 1.93 10.40
N GLU A 175 -6.37 1.96 9.93
CA GLU A 175 -6.11 2.02 8.48
C GLU A 175 -6.62 0.79 7.76
N ALA A 176 -6.41 -0.40 8.33
CA ALA A 176 -6.89 -1.63 7.72
C ALA A 176 -8.41 -1.66 7.59
N LEU A 177 -9.13 -1.22 8.61
CA LEU A 177 -10.59 -1.12 8.59
C LEU A 177 -11.09 -0.04 7.63
N LEU A 178 -10.40 1.10 7.56
CA LEU A 178 -10.78 2.21 6.70
C LEU A 178 -10.59 1.88 5.23
N LEU A 179 -9.49 1.20 4.86
CA LEU A 179 -9.05 1.05 3.48
C LEU A 179 -9.36 -0.34 2.90
N GLY A 180 -9.28 -1.41 3.71
CA GLY A 180 -9.28 -2.77 3.19
C GLY A 180 -10.67 -3.33 2.92
N ASP A 181 -10.89 -3.92 1.77
CA ASP A 181 -12.03 -4.79 1.52
C ASP A 181 -11.81 -6.14 2.21
N GLU A 182 -10.55 -6.52 2.30
CA GLU A 182 -10.10 -7.73 2.95
C GLU A 182 -8.90 -7.43 3.86
N ILE A 183 -8.86 -8.08 5.03
CA ILE A 183 -7.77 -7.91 6.00
C ILE A 183 -7.18 -9.27 6.31
N LEU A 184 -5.90 -9.43 5.98
CA LEU A 184 -5.12 -10.62 6.23
C LEU A 184 -4.18 -10.35 7.41
N ILE A 185 -4.28 -11.14 8.47
CA ILE A 185 -3.33 -11.10 9.58
C ILE A 185 -2.19 -12.04 9.27
N MET A 186 -0.98 -11.49 9.18
CA MET A 186 0.25 -12.23 8.91
C MET A 186 1.05 -12.46 10.18
N GLU A 187 1.52 -13.69 10.37
CA GLU A 187 2.31 -14.11 11.54
C GLU A 187 3.41 -15.09 11.17
N ASN A 188 4.62 -14.84 11.66
CA ASN A 188 5.76 -15.74 11.48
C ASN A 188 5.90 -16.28 10.04
N GLY A 189 5.67 -15.41 9.07
CA GLY A 189 5.75 -15.76 7.65
C GLY A 189 4.59 -16.61 7.11
N LYS A 190 3.45 -16.67 7.81
CA LYS A 190 2.26 -17.42 7.41
C LYS A 190 1.01 -16.53 7.40
N VAL A 191 0.00 -16.95 6.65
CA VAL A 191 -1.36 -16.42 6.80
C VAL A 191 -1.94 -16.92 8.13
N GLY A 192 -2.31 -15.98 8.99
CA GLY A 192 -2.89 -16.30 10.30
C GLY A 192 -4.42 -16.30 10.29
N SER A 193 -5.03 -15.21 9.92
CA SER A 193 -6.49 -15.04 9.85
C SER A 193 -6.85 -14.12 8.71
N TRP A 194 -8.06 -14.30 8.18
CA TRP A 194 -8.62 -13.51 7.10
C TRP A 194 -9.95 -12.93 7.55
N PHE A 195 -10.18 -11.65 7.28
CA PHE A 195 -11.41 -10.95 7.54
C PHE A 195 -11.87 -10.25 6.26
N THR A 196 -13.10 -10.48 5.86
CA THR A 196 -13.74 -9.73 4.77
C THR A 196 -14.59 -8.64 5.41
N ILE A 197 -14.44 -7.41 4.95
CA ILE A 197 -15.29 -6.30 5.34
C ILE A 197 -16.53 -6.37 4.46
N GLY A 198 -17.70 -6.45 5.07
CA GLY A 198 -18.96 -6.67 4.35
C GLY A 198 -19.25 -5.62 3.28
N GLU A 199 -19.86 -6.03 2.19
CA GLU A 199 -20.26 -5.15 1.06
C GLU A 199 -21.21 -4.01 1.51
N ASN A 200 -21.93 -4.20 2.61
CA ASN A 200 -22.79 -3.18 3.20
C ASN A 200 -22.02 -2.03 3.87
N LEU A 201 -20.70 -2.18 4.06
CA LEU A 201 -19.80 -1.18 4.62
C LEU A 201 -19.04 -0.43 3.53
N ALA A 202 -19.80 0.13 2.60
CA ALA A 202 -19.27 0.95 1.50
C ALA A 202 -18.48 2.16 2.01
N TYR A 203 -17.54 2.63 1.18
CA TYR A 203 -16.80 3.86 1.46
C TYR A 203 -17.67 5.12 1.31
N PRO A 204 -17.47 6.16 2.15
CA PRO A 204 -16.53 6.24 3.27
C PRO A 204 -17.05 5.49 4.50
N ARG A 205 -16.18 4.72 5.16
CA ARG A 205 -16.53 3.91 6.33
C ARG A 205 -16.52 4.74 7.61
N ASP A 206 -17.56 4.55 8.45
CA ASP A 206 -17.59 5.08 9.80
C ASP A 206 -17.01 4.07 10.79
N LEU A 207 -15.78 4.33 11.24
CA LEU A 207 -15.07 3.47 12.21
C LEU A 207 -15.75 3.44 13.60
N LEU A 208 -16.69 4.35 13.86
CA LEU A 208 -17.45 4.43 15.12
C LEU A 208 -18.78 3.67 15.06
N SER A 209 -19.17 3.15 13.90
CA SER A 209 -20.36 2.31 13.79
C SER A 209 -20.22 1.02 14.61
N GLU A 210 -21.32 0.51 15.15
CA GLU A 210 -21.33 -0.71 15.98
C GLU A 210 -20.71 -1.91 15.24
N GLU A 211 -20.97 -2.04 13.94
CA GLU A 211 -20.45 -3.09 13.11
C GLU A 211 -18.92 -3.00 12.96
N MET A 212 -18.37 -1.80 12.66
CA MET A 212 -16.93 -1.58 12.56
C MET A 212 -16.21 -1.76 13.89
N ILE A 213 -16.81 -1.31 14.99
CA ILE A 213 -16.30 -1.58 16.35
C ILE A 213 -16.28 -3.07 16.64
N GLY A 214 -17.31 -3.82 16.23
CA GLY A 214 -17.36 -5.27 16.36
C GLY A 214 -16.23 -5.98 15.61
N ILE A 215 -15.97 -5.59 14.37
CA ILE A 215 -14.87 -6.13 13.56
C ILE A 215 -13.52 -5.76 14.18
N LYS A 216 -13.33 -4.51 14.58
CA LYS A 216 -12.12 -4.02 15.24
C LYS A 216 -11.76 -4.85 16.47
N ARG A 217 -12.76 -5.13 17.33
CA ARG A 217 -12.56 -5.97 18.54
C ARG A 217 -12.10 -7.39 18.17
N LYS A 218 -12.67 -8.00 17.13
CA LYS A 218 -12.27 -9.33 16.68
C LYS A 218 -10.81 -9.33 16.19
N ILE A 219 -10.42 -8.35 15.38
CA ILE A 219 -9.04 -8.19 14.88
C ILE A 219 -8.06 -8.02 16.04
N ILE A 220 -8.34 -7.09 16.97
CA ILE A 220 -7.47 -6.83 18.13
C ILE A 220 -7.32 -8.11 18.98
N LYS A 221 -8.43 -8.79 19.30
CA LYS A 221 -8.39 -10.05 20.06
C LYS A 221 -7.55 -11.12 19.36
N THR A 222 -7.63 -11.19 18.03
CA THR A 222 -6.81 -12.12 17.24
C THR A 222 -5.33 -11.78 17.34
N LEU A 223 -4.96 -10.51 17.26
CA LEU A 223 -3.57 -10.04 17.41
C LEU A 223 -3.02 -10.25 18.83
N GLU A 224 -3.85 -10.09 19.88
CA GLU A 224 -3.46 -10.26 21.30
C GLU A 224 -3.30 -11.73 21.70
N ASN A 225 -4.28 -12.59 21.41
CA ASN A 225 -4.26 -14.00 21.79
C ASN A 225 -3.01 -14.70 21.26
N ARG A 226 -2.56 -14.32 20.11
CA ARG A 226 -1.39 -14.88 19.44
C ARG A 226 -0.07 -14.34 19.97
N SER A 227 -0.11 -13.14 20.59
CA SER A 227 1.05 -12.58 21.31
C SER A 227 1.38 -13.35 22.59
N GLN A 228 0.41 -14.01 23.22
CA GLN A 228 0.59 -14.81 24.43
C GLN A 228 1.17 -16.19 24.13
N THR A 229 0.82 -16.79 23.01
CA THR A 229 1.36 -18.10 22.60
C THR A 229 2.88 -18.06 22.32
N GLN A 230 3.41 -16.89 21.94
CA GLN A 230 4.87 -16.71 21.69
C GLN A 230 5.71 -16.46 22.96
N LYS A 231 5.10 -16.03 24.06
CA LYS A 231 5.82 -15.85 25.33
C LYS A 231 5.99 -17.15 26.12
N ASN A 232 5.28 -18.20 25.73
CA ASN A 232 5.25 -19.50 26.40
C ASN A 232 6.01 -20.60 25.61
N LEU A 233 6.76 -20.25 24.56
CA LEU A 233 7.68 -21.09 23.79
C LEU A 233 9.13 -20.54 23.91
#